data_277cb3fa98f0e28eddae4662b8c30dc3
#
_entry.id   277cb3fa98f0e28eddae4662b8c30dc3
#
_cell.length_a   1.000
_cell.length_b   1.000
_cell.length_c   1.000
_cell.angle_alpha   90.00
_cell.angle_beta   90.00
_cell.angle_gamma   90.00
#
_symmetry.space_group_name_H-M   'P 1'
#
loop_
_entity.id
_entity.type
_entity.pdbx_description
1 polymer ?
#
loop_
_entity_poly.entity_id
_entity_poly.type
_entity_poly.pdbx_seq_one_letter_code
_entity_poly.pdbx_strand_id
1 'polypeptide(L)'
;SLLFRGLLNPGDDHRGLRDIVEVRITLDNALTEPVTQAWKNRQDPELDTLVEEIEEIASKRELFTDQDRRFHMRLLEPLDNHLFLHLTEAFWAVHTLTVPLLGAPRPEDMVATARAHRDMFRAARAGDAQAYRQAVTQHYAPLLAALT
;
A
#
# COMPACT_ATOMS: atom_id res chain seq x y z
N SER A 1 -16.45 14.44 -4.64
CA SER A 1 -17.38 13.48 -4.03
C SER A 1 -17.57 13.77 -2.54
N LEU A 2 -18.66 13.28 -1.98
CA LEU A 2 -18.91 13.40 -0.52
C LEU A 2 -17.82 12.74 0.31
N LEU A 3 -17.27 11.65 -0.17
CA LEU A 3 -16.16 10.95 0.48
C LEU A 3 -14.92 11.86 0.59
N PHE A 4 -14.55 12.51 -0.50
CA PHE A 4 -13.42 13.43 -0.50
C PHE A 4 -13.64 14.63 0.41
N ARG A 5 -14.85 15.21 0.40
CA ARG A 5 -15.18 16.36 1.26
C ARG A 5 -15.08 16.01 2.74
N GLY A 6 -15.51 14.80 3.12
CA GLY A 6 -15.42 14.35 4.50
C GLY A 6 -13.99 14.07 4.95
N LEU A 7 -13.12 13.60 4.05
CA LEU A 7 -11.75 13.25 4.35
C LEU A 7 -10.78 14.45 4.33
N LEU A 8 -11.14 15.53 3.64
CA LEU A 8 -10.30 16.72 3.47
C LEU A 8 -10.77 17.90 4.31
N ASN A 9 -11.43 17.66 5.42
CA ASN A 9 -11.85 18.70 6.34
C ASN A 9 -10.63 19.46 6.87
N PRO A 10 -10.50 20.80 6.62
CA PRO A 10 -9.29 21.56 6.94
C PRO A 10 -8.88 21.55 8.42
N GLY A 11 -9.78 21.22 9.33
CA GLY A 11 -9.49 21.22 10.77
C GLY A 11 -8.96 19.90 11.32
N ASP A 12 -8.88 18.82 10.48
CA ASP A 12 -8.61 17.49 11.01
C ASP A 12 -7.98 16.54 9.97
N ASP A 13 -6.90 17.00 9.34
CA ASP A 13 -6.22 16.26 8.26
C ASP A 13 -5.69 14.90 8.72
N HIS A 14 -5.14 14.84 9.95
CA HIS A 14 -4.60 13.60 10.51
C HIS A 14 -5.67 12.59 10.82
N ARG A 15 -6.86 13.03 11.25
CA ARG A 15 -7.96 12.13 11.53
C ARG A 15 -8.49 11.48 10.26
N GLY A 16 -8.67 12.27 9.20
CA GLY A 16 -9.11 11.75 7.90
C GLY A 16 -8.12 10.72 7.35
N LEU A 17 -6.83 11.02 7.43
CA LEU A 17 -5.79 10.09 7.00
C LEU A 17 -5.75 8.83 7.87
N ARG A 18 -5.91 8.97 9.19
CA ARG A 18 -5.97 7.84 10.10
C ARG A 18 -7.14 6.91 9.77
N ASP A 19 -8.32 7.48 9.52
CA ASP A 19 -9.51 6.71 9.17
C ASP A 19 -9.31 5.93 7.87
N ILE A 20 -8.71 6.55 6.85
CA ILE A 20 -8.48 5.87 5.58
C ILE A 20 -7.40 4.79 5.69
N VAL A 21 -6.38 4.99 6.50
CA VAL A 21 -5.36 3.98 6.76
C VAL A 21 -5.96 2.77 7.47
N GLU A 22 -6.85 3.01 8.44
CA GLU A 22 -7.58 1.93 9.13
C GLU A 22 -8.40 1.10 8.14
N VAL A 23 -9.12 1.74 7.23
CA VAL A 23 -9.90 1.04 6.20
C VAL A 23 -8.99 0.25 5.26
N ARG A 24 -7.86 0.83 4.84
CA ARG A 24 -6.90 0.15 3.98
C ARG A 24 -6.32 -1.10 4.65
N ILE A 25 -5.92 -0.99 5.91
CA ILE A 25 -5.41 -2.14 6.67
C ILE A 25 -6.46 -3.24 6.76
N THR A 26 -7.70 -2.87 7.08
CA THR A 26 -8.82 -3.81 7.18
C THR A 26 -9.05 -4.52 5.84
N LEU A 27 -9.05 -3.77 4.75
CA LEU A 27 -9.24 -4.32 3.40
C LEU A 27 -8.08 -5.25 3.01
N ASP A 28 -6.84 -4.82 3.21
CA ASP A 28 -5.67 -5.63 2.86
C ASP A 28 -5.64 -6.95 3.65
N ASN A 29 -6.00 -6.91 4.92
CA ASN A 29 -6.11 -8.13 5.72
C ASN A 29 -7.25 -9.04 5.26
N ALA A 30 -8.41 -8.47 4.92
CA ALA A 30 -9.55 -9.23 4.41
C ALA A 30 -9.24 -9.88 3.06
N LEU A 31 -8.41 -9.25 2.24
CA LEU A 31 -8.04 -9.75 0.92
C LEU A 31 -6.85 -10.72 0.93
N THR A 32 -6.28 -11.04 2.09
CA THR A 32 -5.12 -11.92 2.20
C THR A 32 -5.33 -13.27 1.50
N GLU A 33 -6.42 -13.96 1.81
CA GLU A 33 -6.70 -15.27 1.20
C GLU A 33 -6.95 -15.14 -0.31
N PRO A 34 -7.82 -14.25 -0.80
CA PRO A 34 -8.00 -14.09 -2.23
C PRO A 34 -6.72 -13.75 -2.97
N VAL A 35 -5.88 -12.85 -2.43
CA VAL A 35 -4.62 -12.44 -3.06
C VAL A 35 -3.63 -13.59 -3.10
N THR A 36 -3.41 -14.28 -1.98
CA THR A 36 -2.44 -15.37 -1.92
C THR A 36 -2.88 -16.57 -2.75
N GLN A 37 -4.18 -16.82 -2.90
CA GLN A 37 -4.69 -17.83 -3.81
C GLN A 37 -4.51 -17.43 -5.28
N ALA A 38 -4.81 -16.20 -5.63
CA ALA A 38 -4.73 -15.73 -7.02
C ALA A 38 -3.28 -15.67 -7.53
N TRP A 39 -2.31 -15.33 -6.66
CA TRP A 39 -0.91 -15.15 -7.03
C TRP A 39 -0.05 -16.40 -6.88
N LYS A 40 -0.56 -17.44 -6.24
CA LYS A 40 0.23 -18.65 -6.00
C LYS A 40 0.77 -19.22 -7.32
N ASN A 41 2.09 -19.34 -7.40
CA ASN A 41 2.83 -19.83 -8.57
C ASN A 41 2.65 -18.98 -9.84
N ARG A 42 2.11 -17.77 -9.72
CA ARG A 42 1.92 -16.88 -10.85
C ARG A 42 3.20 -16.11 -11.15
N GLN A 43 3.55 -15.98 -12.42
CA GLN A 43 4.67 -15.17 -12.89
C GLN A 43 4.14 -13.81 -13.35
N ASP A 44 4.85 -12.75 -12.98
CA ASP A 44 4.53 -11.39 -13.45
C ASP A 44 5.81 -10.55 -13.51
N PRO A 45 6.48 -10.49 -14.67
CA PRO A 45 7.69 -9.70 -14.82
C PRO A 45 7.51 -8.21 -14.53
N GLU A 46 6.31 -7.67 -14.81
CA GLU A 46 6.00 -6.26 -14.55
C GLU A 46 6.02 -5.97 -13.04
N LEU A 47 5.46 -6.85 -12.25
CA LEU A 47 5.45 -6.69 -10.79
C LEU A 47 6.84 -6.90 -10.19
N ASP A 48 7.62 -7.84 -10.73
CA ASP A 48 9.02 -8.00 -10.36
C ASP A 48 9.81 -6.70 -10.58
N THR A 49 9.61 -6.06 -11.75
CA THR A 49 10.25 -4.79 -12.10
C THR A 49 9.82 -3.68 -11.16
N LEU A 50 8.54 -3.59 -10.83
CA LEU A 50 8.03 -2.57 -9.89
C LEU A 50 8.65 -2.69 -8.51
N VAL A 51 8.80 -3.90 -8.00
CA VAL A 51 9.42 -4.14 -6.69
C VAL A 51 10.88 -3.69 -6.70
N GLU A 52 11.62 -4.00 -7.75
CA GLU A 52 13.01 -3.58 -7.91
C GLU A 52 13.12 -2.05 -7.99
N GLU A 53 12.24 -1.40 -8.77
CA GLU A 53 12.20 0.06 -8.87
C GLU A 53 11.93 0.72 -7.53
N ILE A 54 10.97 0.22 -6.77
CA ILE A 54 10.62 0.73 -5.44
C ILE A 54 11.84 0.69 -4.51
N GLU A 55 12.54 -0.43 -4.49
CA GLU A 55 13.73 -0.57 -3.65
C GLU A 55 14.87 0.35 -4.09
N GLU A 56 15.07 0.50 -5.40
CA GLU A 56 16.10 1.40 -5.92
C GLU A 56 15.79 2.85 -5.57
N ILE A 57 14.54 3.30 -5.80
CA ILE A 57 14.12 4.66 -5.47
C ILE A 57 14.26 4.93 -3.98
N ALA A 58 13.85 4.00 -3.13
CA ALA A 58 13.98 4.11 -1.68
C ALA A 58 15.45 4.23 -1.24
N SER A 59 16.35 3.50 -1.90
CA SER A 59 17.79 3.56 -1.60
C SER A 59 18.39 4.93 -1.90
N LYS A 60 17.80 5.68 -2.82
CA LYS A 60 18.20 7.05 -3.17
C LYS A 60 17.52 8.09 -2.31
N ARG A 61 16.75 7.69 -1.31
CA ARG A 61 15.96 8.57 -0.43
C ARG A 61 14.93 9.40 -1.17
N GLU A 62 14.40 8.85 -2.26
CA GLU A 62 13.35 9.47 -3.05
C GLU A 62 12.00 8.81 -2.78
N LEU A 63 10.91 9.55 -3.04
CA LEU A 63 9.55 9.03 -2.89
C LEU A 63 9.18 8.16 -4.09
N PHE A 64 8.50 7.04 -3.83
CA PHE A 64 8.07 6.10 -4.88
C PHE A 64 6.54 6.01 -4.97
N THR A 65 5.85 7.13 -4.82
CA THR A 65 4.37 7.18 -4.73
C THR A 65 3.68 6.57 -5.95
N ASP A 66 4.16 6.86 -7.17
CA ASP A 66 3.57 6.30 -8.38
C ASP A 66 3.76 4.77 -8.47
N GLN A 67 4.97 4.30 -8.19
CA GLN A 67 5.28 2.88 -8.21
C GLN A 67 4.51 2.12 -7.13
N ASP A 68 4.36 2.73 -5.96
CA ASP A 68 3.59 2.20 -4.83
C ASP A 68 2.12 2.00 -5.25
N ARG A 69 1.50 3.02 -5.85
CA ARG A 69 0.14 2.93 -6.36
C ARG A 69 0.01 1.82 -7.41
N ARG A 70 0.92 1.77 -8.38
CA ARG A 70 0.91 0.77 -9.44
C ARG A 70 1.07 -0.65 -8.89
N PHE A 71 1.91 -0.83 -7.88
CA PHE A 71 2.08 -2.10 -7.19
C PHE A 71 0.76 -2.58 -6.59
N HIS A 72 0.09 -1.73 -5.81
CA HIS A 72 -1.16 -2.12 -5.15
C HIS A 72 -2.29 -2.39 -6.14
N MET A 73 -2.38 -1.60 -7.20
CA MET A 73 -3.36 -1.82 -8.26
C MET A 73 -3.12 -3.15 -8.98
N ARG A 74 -1.85 -3.43 -9.32
CA ARG A 74 -1.49 -4.67 -10.01
C ARG A 74 -1.75 -5.91 -9.15
N LEU A 75 -1.49 -5.82 -7.87
CA LEU A 75 -1.69 -6.92 -6.92
C LEU A 75 -3.15 -7.37 -6.85
N LEU A 76 -4.09 -6.44 -7.02
CA LEU A 76 -5.53 -6.72 -6.94
C LEU A 76 -6.16 -7.09 -8.29
N GLU A 77 -5.47 -6.87 -9.39
CA GLU A 77 -6.00 -7.10 -10.74
C GLU A 77 -6.51 -8.54 -10.95
N PRO A 78 -5.79 -9.60 -10.52
CA PRO A 78 -6.26 -10.97 -10.71
C PRO A 78 -7.52 -11.35 -9.94
N LEU A 79 -7.98 -10.52 -9.00
CA LEU A 79 -9.19 -10.81 -8.22
C LEU A 79 -10.48 -10.61 -9.00
N ASP A 80 -10.39 -9.99 -10.19
CA ASP A 80 -11.52 -9.73 -11.07
C ASP A 80 -12.68 -9.02 -10.38
N ASN A 81 -12.36 -8.03 -9.54
CA ASN A 81 -13.34 -7.20 -8.86
C ASN A 81 -12.97 -5.73 -9.03
N HIS A 82 -13.63 -5.07 -9.97
CA HIS A 82 -13.34 -3.68 -10.33
C HIS A 82 -13.58 -2.71 -9.17
N LEU A 83 -14.47 -3.04 -8.24
CA LEU A 83 -14.72 -2.17 -7.09
C LEU A 83 -13.49 -2.09 -6.19
N PHE A 84 -12.75 -3.18 -6.00
CA PHE A 84 -11.48 -3.16 -5.26
C PHE A 84 -10.49 -2.19 -5.90
N LEU A 85 -10.39 -2.19 -7.23
CA LEU A 85 -9.52 -1.28 -7.96
C LEU A 85 -9.96 0.17 -7.79
N HIS A 86 -11.25 0.45 -7.91
CA HIS A 86 -11.79 1.80 -7.74
C HIS A 86 -11.60 2.33 -6.32
N LEU A 87 -11.83 1.50 -5.31
CA LEU A 87 -11.59 1.88 -3.92
C LEU A 87 -10.11 2.17 -3.66
N THR A 88 -9.23 1.33 -4.21
CA THR A 88 -7.79 1.52 -4.06
C THR A 88 -7.33 2.82 -4.72
N GLU A 89 -7.82 3.14 -5.91
CA GLU A 89 -7.54 4.43 -6.55
C GLU A 89 -8.02 5.62 -5.71
N ALA A 90 -9.22 5.53 -5.13
CA ALA A 90 -9.74 6.58 -4.25
C ALA A 90 -8.85 6.76 -3.01
N PHE A 91 -8.41 5.67 -2.39
CA PHE A 91 -7.48 5.73 -1.26
C PHE A 91 -6.16 6.42 -1.66
N TRP A 92 -5.64 6.10 -2.85
CA TRP A 92 -4.38 6.69 -3.32
C TRP A 92 -4.52 8.17 -3.65
N ALA A 93 -5.68 8.61 -4.14
CA ALA A 93 -5.94 10.03 -4.37
C ALA A 93 -5.90 10.80 -3.04
N VAL A 94 -6.50 10.27 -1.98
CA VAL A 94 -6.44 10.88 -0.65
C VAL A 94 -5.02 10.81 -0.07
N HIS A 95 -4.36 9.67 -0.18
CA HIS A 95 -2.98 9.47 0.28
C HIS A 95 -2.04 10.51 -0.34
N THR A 96 -2.11 10.71 -1.64
CA THR A 96 -1.26 11.67 -2.37
C THR A 96 -1.46 13.10 -1.87
N LEU A 97 -2.67 13.48 -1.46
CA LEU A 97 -2.98 14.81 -0.96
C LEU A 97 -2.62 15.00 0.52
N THR A 98 -2.67 13.95 1.32
CA THR A 98 -2.60 14.07 2.78
C THR A 98 -1.26 13.66 3.38
N VAL A 99 -0.58 12.65 2.84
CA VAL A 99 0.70 12.18 3.38
C VAL A 99 1.77 13.26 3.40
N PRO A 100 1.90 14.15 2.38
CA PRO A 100 2.88 15.23 2.45
C PRO A 100 2.71 16.16 3.66
N LEU A 101 1.50 16.23 4.24
CA LEU A 101 1.22 17.03 5.43
C LEU A 101 1.88 16.47 6.71
N LEU A 102 2.30 15.20 6.69
CA LEU A 102 3.01 14.57 7.80
C LEU A 102 4.50 14.93 7.85
N GLY A 103 5.00 15.63 6.84
CA GLY A 103 6.41 15.93 6.69
C GLY A 103 7.17 14.87 5.90
N ALA A 104 8.48 15.06 5.74
CA ALA A 104 9.31 14.12 5.00
C ALA A 104 9.45 12.80 5.76
N PRO A 105 9.29 11.63 5.11
CA PRO A 105 9.52 10.35 5.77
C PRO A 105 11.00 10.14 6.05
N ARG A 106 11.31 9.37 7.11
CA ARG A 106 12.69 9.02 7.43
C ARG A 106 13.22 8.03 6.40
N PRO A 107 14.50 8.13 5.99
CA PRO A 107 15.07 7.21 5.00
C PRO A 107 14.95 5.73 5.37
N GLU A 108 15.15 5.40 6.66
CA GLU A 108 15.02 4.02 7.14
C GLU A 108 13.59 3.49 7.03
N ASP A 109 12.59 4.35 7.16
CA ASP A 109 11.18 3.98 6.98
C ASP A 109 10.86 3.76 5.51
N MET A 110 11.45 4.54 4.61
CA MET A 110 11.30 4.34 3.16
C MET A 110 11.87 2.98 2.74
N VAL A 111 13.04 2.62 3.22
CA VAL A 111 13.67 1.32 2.94
C VAL A 111 12.83 0.18 3.52
N ALA A 112 12.33 0.32 4.74
CA ALA A 112 11.49 -0.69 5.38
C ALA A 112 10.19 -0.89 4.61
N THR A 113 9.56 0.19 4.15
CA THR A 113 8.32 0.13 3.37
C THR A 113 8.57 -0.54 2.01
N ALA A 114 9.67 -0.21 1.35
CA ALA A 114 10.06 -0.87 0.10
C ALA A 114 10.24 -2.37 0.28
N ARG A 115 10.91 -2.77 1.35
CA ARG A 115 11.09 -4.20 1.68
C ARG A 115 9.74 -4.88 1.95
N ALA A 116 8.82 -4.20 2.61
CA ALA A 116 7.49 -4.76 2.86
C ALA A 116 6.72 -5.05 1.56
N HIS A 117 6.89 -4.23 0.52
CA HIS A 117 6.32 -4.51 -0.80
C HIS A 117 6.88 -5.81 -1.38
N ARG A 118 8.19 -6.01 -1.31
CA ARG A 118 8.82 -7.25 -1.75
C ARG A 118 8.29 -8.46 -0.98
N ASP A 119 8.17 -8.33 0.32
CA ASP A 119 7.69 -9.41 1.19
C ASP A 119 6.23 -9.75 0.90
N MET A 120 5.40 -8.76 0.65
CA MET A 120 4.01 -8.97 0.23
C MET A 120 3.95 -9.78 -1.07
N PHE A 121 4.73 -9.38 -2.06
CA PHE A 121 4.76 -10.06 -3.36
C PHE A 121 5.26 -11.50 -3.24
N ARG A 122 6.35 -11.71 -2.51
CA ARG A 122 6.90 -13.04 -2.27
C ARG A 122 5.89 -13.95 -1.56
N ALA A 123 5.24 -13.44 -0.53
CA ALA A 123 4.23 -14.18 0.21
C ALA A 123 3.02 -14.52 -0.67
N ALA A 124 2.58 -13.59 -1.50
CA ALA A 124 1.48 -13.83 -2.43
C ALA A 124 1.83 -14.96 -3.42
N ARG A 125 3.01 -14.92 -4.02
CA ARG A 125 3.46 -15.96 -4.98
C ARG A 125 3.67 -17.32 -4.31
N ALA A 126 4.07 -17.33 -3.05
CA ALA A 126 4.20 -18.55 -2.28
C ALA A 126 2.85 -19.10 -1.81
N GLY A 127 1.78 -18.34 -1.92
CA GLY A 127 0.48 -18.72 -1.35
C GLY A 127 0.48 -18.72 0.17
N ASP A 128 1.36 -17.94 0.79
CA ASP A 128 1.59 -17.90 2.24
C ASP A 128 0.80 -16.75 2.88
N ALA A 129 -0.40 -17.05 3.34
CA ALA A 129 -1.31 -16.06 3.94
C ALA A 129 -0.73 -15.44 5.21
N GLN A 130 -0.05 -16.21 6.06
CA GLN A 130 0.53 -15.69 7.30
C GLN A 130 1.65 -14.72 7.01
N ALA A 131 2.56 -15.06 6.11
CA ALA A 131 3.65 -14.17 5.70
C ALA A 131 3.11 -12.90 5.04
N TYR A 132 2.04 -13.02 4.26
CA TYR A 132 1.39 -11.86 3.64
C TYR A 132 0.83 -10.89 4.69
N ARG A 133 0.13 -11.40 5.71
CA ARG A 133 -0.39 -10.57 6.81
C ARG A 133 0.73 -9.86 7.57
N GLN A 134 1.85 -10.56 7.81
CA GLN A 134 3.01 -9.94 8.45
C GLN A 134 3.59 -8.81 7.61
N ALA A 135 3.69 -9.01 6.29
CA ALA A 135 4.18 -8.00 5.37
C ALA A 135 3.25 -6.79 5.31
N VAL A 136 1.92 -7.00 5.32
CA VAL A 136 0.93 -5.93 5.40
C VAL A 136 1.14 -5.10 6.67
N THR A 137 1.32 -5.73 7.81
CA THR A 137 1.57 -5.04 9.08
C THR A 137 2.83 -4.18 8.99
N GLN A 138 3.92 -4.72 8.45
CA GLN A 138 5.17 -3.99 8.28
C GLN A 138 5.03 -2.82 7.28
N HIS A 139 4.24 -3.01 6.24
CA HIS A 139 3.98 -1.99 5.24
C HIS A 139 3.34 -0.72 5.84
N TYR A 140 2.43 -0.88 6.78
CA TYR A 140 1.72 0.25 7.38
C TYR A 140 2.36 0.79 8.66
N ALA A 141 3.32 0.08 9.25
CA ALA A 141 3.90 0.45 10.54
C ALA A 141 4.49 1.86 10.56
N PRO A 142 5.29 2.31 9.56
CA PRO A 142 5.83 3.67 9.58
C PRO A 142 4.74 4.74 9.48
N LEU A 143 3.71 4.51 8.68
CA LEU A 143 2.61 5.46 8.53
C LEU A 143 1.78 5.58 9.81
N LEU A 144 1.49 4.45 10.45
CA LEU A 144 0.80 4.46 11.75
C LEU A 144 1.61 5.20 12.81
N ALA A 145 2.93 4.99 12.86
CA ALA A 145 3.80 5.70 13.79
C ALA A 145 3.77 7.22 13.56
N ALA A 146 3.72 7.65 12.29
CA ALA A 146 3.63 9.07 11.93
C ALA A 146 2.29 9.70 12.32
N LEU A 147 1.23 8.90 12.48
CA LEU A 147 -0.11 9.37 12.81
C LEU A 147 -0.40 9.39 14.33
N THR A 148 0.49 8.88 15.13
CA THR A 148 0.40 8.93 16.62
C THR A 148 1.24 10.09 17.21
#